data_0053d9d4f06bf905492e82e0f28cb085
#
_entry.id   0053d9d4f06bf905492e82e0f28cb085
#
_cell.length_a   1.000
_cell.length_b   1.000
_cell.length_c   1.000
_cell.angle_alpha   90.00
_cell.angle_beta   90.00
_cell.angle_gamma   90.00
#
_symmetry.space_group_name_H-M   'P 1'
#
loop_
_entity.id
_entity.type
_entity.pdbx_description
1 polymer ?
#
loop_
_entity_poly.entity_id
_entity_poly.type
_entity_poly.pdbx_seq_one_letter_code
_entity_poly.pdbx_strand_id
1 'polypeptide(L)'
;MADSDNQDNQVKKEIKRIKKRDFLKGFGMVSAGVVAAATGVDQAAAQVPAGVYKAKGGSMLDGPNYIGTASKGYGFRANWARTLPWVPTVDPNYKPRRINKAIELWEDNQVVAYAEYGASGAPDCYEEGKRLAKTFCDAINFEMENDSLSFDGLRNFMQGLVDGGPTPSGHRTPFVFVTMPCWGFDGPSMRANVWMIHQALAAGAHGVLICEMESPEAGEIAIAGGRYKWTWPGVEELPIEGVRGAGSQPFAAHIWGISSAEYSRVADTWPLNPKGEICMGFKLENRRSAQVAEQLMAVKGLAFAEPGPSDNGLSHLGWDAVRADITPAQRAALPNSRRLADDLERIRLAAKANNIKWLGGGPPGATPEQEIDQGRRMGPAGPEARVQADRLYTKRNMPY
;
A
#
# COMPACT_ATOMS: atom_id res chain seq x y z
N MET A 1 -43.27 25.19 31.86
CA MET A 1 -41.83 25.26 31.49
C MET A 1 -41.00 24.20 32.21
N ALA A 2 -41.54 23.03 32.53
CA ALA A 2 -40.79 21.97 33.23
C ALA A 2 -40.75 20.61 32.49
N ASP A 3 -41.35 20.51 31.28
CA ASP A 3 -41.45 19.25 30.56
C ASP A 3 -40.47 19.14 29.34
N SER A 4 -39.88 20.26 28.91
CA SER A 4 -38.92 20.23 27.79
C SER A 4 -37.51 19.79 28.21
N ASP A 5 -37.11 20.01 29.45
CA ASP A 5 -35.76 19.68 29.93
C ASP A 5 -35.60 18.18 30.25
N ASN A 6 -36.68 17.44 30.39
CA ASN A 6 -36.64 16.01 30.68
C ASN A 6 -36.53 15.15 29.43
N GLN A 7 -37.04 15.59 28.29
CA GLN A 7 -36.90 14.91 27.01
C GLN A 7 -35.49 15.06 26.44
N ASP A 8 -34.89 16.24 26.57
CA ASP A 8 -33.52 16.50 26.10
C ASP A 8 -32.46 15.71 26.88
N ASN A 9 -32.70 15.44 28.16
CA ASN A 9 -31.82 14.60 28.98
C ASN A 9 -31.97 13.10 28.71
N GLN A 10 -33.13 12.63 28.27
CA GLN A 10 -33.31 11.24 27.86
C GLN A 10 -32.65 10.97 26.50
N VAL A 11 -32.79 11.87 25.54
CA VAL A 11 -32.13 11.76 24.21
C VAL A 11 -30.62 11.82 24.37
N LYS A 12 -30.06 12.67 25.22
CA LYS A 12 -28.61 12.71 25.51
C LYS A 12 -28.12 11.46 26.25
N LYS A 13 -28.95 10.79 27.03
CA LYS A 13 -28.62 9.49 27.66
C LYS A 13 -28.69 8.32 26.69
N GLU A 14 -29.57 8.35 25.71
CA GLU A 14 -29.64 7.31 24.65
C GLU A 14 -28.50 7.45 23.66
N ILE A 15 -28.13 8.66 23.26
CA ILE A 15 -26.95 8.91 22.39
C ILE A 15 -25.64 8.46 23.07
N LYS A 16 -25.54 8.59 24.40
CA LYS A 16 -24.39 8.06 25.18
C LYS A 16 -24.38 6.54 25.32
N ARG A 17 -25.48 5.85 25.02
CA ARG A 17 -25.59 4.37 25.07
C ARG A 17 -25.26 3.66 23.76
N ILE A 18 -25.19 4.38 22.65
CA ILE A 18 -24.57 3.87 21.42
C ILE A 18 -23.05 3.85 21.68
N LYS A 19 -22.62 2.80 22.36
CA LYS A 19 -21.22 2.64 22.73
C LYS A 19 -20.40 2.53 21.45
N LYS A 20 -19.36 3.33 21.37
CA LYS A 20 -18.19 3.24 20.46
C LYS A 20 -17.78 1.79 20.11
N ARG A 21 -18.19 0.83 20.90
CA ARG A 21 -17.92 -0.61 20.76
C ARG A 21 -18.66 -1.30 19.61
N ASP A 22 -19.84 -0.82 19.22
CA ASP A 22 -20.66 -1.50 18.20
C ASP A 22 -20.41 -0.91 16.81
N PHE A 23 -19.97 0.33 16.75
CA PHE A 23 -19.56 0.98 15.53
C PHE A 23 -18.23 0.41 14.98
N LEU A 24 -17.27 0.13 15.87
CA LEU A 24 -15.95 -0.44 15.48
C LEU A 24 -16.01 -1.94 15.14
N LYS A 25 -17.03 -2.67 15.61
CA LYS A 25 -17.22 -4.08 15.23
C LYS A 25 -17.74 -4.27 13.81
N GLY A 26 -18.42 -3.27 13.25
CA GLY A 26 -18.90 -3.30 11.86
C GLY A 26 -17.80 -3.04 10.85
N PHE A 27 -16.88 -2.13 11.14
CA PHE A 27 -15.85 -1.69 10.17
C PHE A 27 -14.71 -2.69 9.99
N GLY A 28 -14.31 -3.40 11.03
CA GLY A 28 -13.22 -4.39 10.93
C GLY A 28 -13.50 -5.63 10.08
N MET A 29 -14.78 -5.94 9.83
CA MET A 29 -15.16 -7.08 8.96
C MET A 29 -15.26 -6.73 7.47
N VAL A 30 -15.29 -5.45 7.14
CA VAL A 30 -15.60 -4.98 5.79
C VAL A 30 -14.42 -5.11 4.84
N SER A 31 -13.19 -4.84 5.30
CA SER A 31 -12.01 -4.87 4.45
C SER A 31 -11.63 -6.29 4.00
N ALA A 32 -11.77 -7.29 4.86
CA ALA A 32 -11.39 -8.67 4.52
C ALA A 32 -12.37 -9.37 3.56
N GLY A 33 -13.68 -9.08 3.67
CA GLY A 33 -14.70 -9.75 2.86
C GLY A 33 -14.76 -9.27 1.40
N VAL A 34 -14.51 -7.99 1.15
CA VAL A 34 -14.60 -7.39 -0.19
C VAL A 34 -13.35 -7.69 -1.02
N VAL A 35 -12.17 -7.72 -0.40
CA VAL A 35 -10.92 -8.12 -1.07
C VAL A 35 -11.01 -9.58 -1.54
N ALA A 36 -11.57 -10.48 -0.73
CA ALA A 36 -11.74 -11.87 -1.12
C ALA A 36 -12.73 -12.05 -2.29
N ALA A 37 -13.78 -11.22 -2.36
CA ALA A 37 -14.77 -11.31 -3.44
C ALA A 37 -14.25 -10.73 -4.77
N ALA A 38 -13.35 -9.74 -4.71
CA ALA A 38 -12.76 -9.13 -5.91
C ALA A 38 -11.56 -9.91 -6.46
N THR A 39 -10.89 -10.72 -5.62
CA THR A 39 -9.64 -11.42 -6.01
C THR A 39 -9.81 -12.92 -6.26
N GLY A 40 -11.03 -13.47 -6.15
CA GLY A 40 -11.28 -14.91 -6.36
C GLY A 40 -10.56 -15.82 -5.36
N VAL A 41 -10.11 -15.31 -4.23
CA VAL A 41 -9.53 -16.11 -3.15
C VAL A 41 -10.63 -16.88 -2.45
N ASP A 42 -10.43 -18.17 -2.30
CA ASP A 42 -11.38 -19.12 -1.74
C ASP A 42 -11.93 -18.63 -0.38
N GLN A 43 -13.27 -18.52 -0.27
CA GLN A 43 -13.94 -17.99 0.93
C GLN A 43 -13.62 -18.77 2.21
N ALA A 44 -13.14 -20.01 2.09
CA ALA A 44 -12.69 -20.80 3.24
C ALA A 44 -11.43 -20.23 3.92
N ALA A 45 -10.64 -19.41 3.21
CA ALA A 45 -9.44 -18.77 3.75
C ALA A 45 -9.72 -17.41 4.41
N ALA A 46 -10.91 -16.84 4.21
CA ALA A 46 -11.25 -15.49 4.67
C ALA A 46 -11.90 -15.43 6.07
N GLN A 47 -12.13 -16.58 6.71
CA GLN A 47 -12.58 -16.59 8.11
C GLN A 47 -11.39 -16.43 9.05
N VAL A 48 -10.94 -15.18 9.23
CA VAL A 48 -10.06 -14.85 10.34
C VAL A 48 -10.84 -15.09 11.63
N PRO A 49 -10.42 -16.00 12.52
CA PRO A 49 -11.10 -16.21 13.79
C PRO A 49 -11.19 -14.90 14.56
N ALA A 50 -12.36 -14.59 15.12
CA ALA A 50 -12.65 -13.37 15.88
C ALA A 50 -11.70 -13.05 17.05
N GLY A 51 -10.71 -13.90 17.30
CA GLY A 51 -9.66 -13.73 18.30
C GLY A 51 -8.38 -13.07 17.79
N VAL A 52 -8.18 -12.96 16.48
CA VAL A 52 -6.95 -12.38 15.89
C VAL A 52 -6.93 -10.85 16.02
N TYR A 53 -8.08 -10.24 16.09
CA TYR A 53 -8.22 -8.80 16.36
C TYR A 53 -8.30 -8.43 17.85
N LYS A 54 -7.96 -9.33 18.74
CA LYS A 54 -7.69 -8.91 20.12
C LYS A 54 -6.39 -8.11 20.11
N ALA A 55 -6.58 -6.81 19.97
CA ALA A 55 -5.56 -5.79 20.04
C ALA A 55 -4.68 -5.97 21.29
N LYS A 56 -3.64 -6.72 21.15
CA LYS A 56 -2.39 -6.60 21.85
C LYS A 56 -1.35 -6.60 20.76
N GLY A 57 -1.18 -5.43 20.10
CA GLY A 57 0.00 -5.14 19.33
C GLY A 57 0.50 -6.20 18.34
N GLY A 58 -0.39 -6.96 17.73
CA GLY A 58 -0.03 -7.90 16.69
C GLY A 58 -0.09 -7.21 15.34
N SER A 59 0.98 -7.26 14.59
CA SER A 59 0.98 -6.97 13.16
C SER A 59 -0.09 -7.81 12.47
N MET A 60 -0.77 -7.28 11.44
CA MET A 60 -1.62 -8.07 10.55
C MET A 60 -0.90 -9.30 9.99
N LEU A 61 0.42 -9.30 10.09
CA LEU A 61 1.30 -10.39 9.74
C LEU A 61 1.22 -11.60 10.69
N ASP A 62 0.58 -11.47 11.85
CA ASP A 62 0.44 -12.56 12.84
C ASP A 62 -0.81 -13.43 12.64
N GLY A 63 -1.62 -13.15 11.60
CA GLY A 63 -2.77 -13.98 11.23
C GLY A 63 -2.36 -15.26 10.47
N PRO A 64 -3.13 -16.35 10.59
CA PRO A 64 -2.79 -17.64 9.96
C PRO A 64 -2.75 -17.61 8.44
N ASN A 65 -3.31 -16.59 7.81
CA ASN A 65 -3.33 -16.38 6.36
C ASN A 65 -2.40 -15.28 5.88
N TYR A 66 -1.73 -14.62 6.79
CA TYR A 66 -0.70 -13.64 6.50
C TYR A 66 0.66 -14.26 6.73
N ILE A 67 1.64 -13.64 6.15
CA ILE A 67 3.06 -13.78 6.43
C ILE A 67 3.34 -13.87 7.93
N GLY A 68 2.38 -13.61 8.71
CA GLY A 68 2.37 -13.44 10.11
C GLY A 68 2.72 -14.56 10.98
N THR A 69 2.71 -15.57 10.58
CA THR A 69 3.55 -16.53 11.24
C THR A 69 5.03 -16.22 10.97
N ALA A 70 5.30 -14.96 10.61
CA ALA A 70 6.64 -14.46 10.40
C ALA A 70 7.57 -14.62 11.59
N SER A 71 7.07 -14.70 12.82
CA SER A 71 7.91 -15.15 13.96
C SER A 71 8.42 -16.59 13.78
N LYS A 72 7.68 -17.41 13.05
CA LYS A 72 8.12 -18.73 12.59
C LYS A 72 8.72 -18.69 11.16
N GLY A 73 8.66 -17.54 10.50
CA GLY A 73 8.95 -17.39 9.09
C GLY A 73 10.41 -17.60 8.69
N TYR A 74 11.34 -17.36 9.60
CA TYR A 74 12.75 -17.58 9.30
C TYR A 74 13.10 -19.04 9.11
N GLY A 75 12.71 -19.88 10.03
CA GLY A 75 12.94 -21.33 9.92
C GLY A 75 12.13 -21.96 8.81
N PHE A 76 10.89 -21.54 8.67
CA PHE A 76 9.98 -22.02 7.64
C PHE A 76 10.48 -21.63 6.24
N ARG A 77 10.87 -20.37 6.06
CA ARG A 77 11.36 -19.87 4.78
C ARG A 77 12.67 -20.54 4.34
N ALA A 78 13.60 -20.74 5.24
CA ALA A 78 14.84 -21.45 4.94
C ALA A 78 14.55 -22.88 4.45
N ASN A 79 13.61 -23.56 5.08
CA ASN A 79 13.20 -24.89 4.66
C ASN A 79 12.47 -24.89 3.33
N TRP A 80 11.60 -23.91 3.13
CA TRP A 80 10.82 -23.76 1.91
C TRP A 80 11.71 -23.42 0.70
N ALA A 81 12.62 -22.48 0.85
CA ALA A 81 13.56 -22.11 -0.20
C ALA A 81 14.40 -23.30 -0.72
N ARG A 82 14.65 -24.29 0.13
CA ARG A 82 15.39 -25.52 -0.25
C ARG A 82 14.57 -26.51 -1.07
N THR A 83 13.23 -26.39 -1.05
CA THR A 83 12.35 -27.37 -1.69
C THR A 83 11.82 -26.91 -3.05
N LEU A 84 11.96 -25.64 -3.39
CA LEU A 84 11.41 -25.09 -4.62
C LEU A 84 12.40 -25.14 -5.80
N PRO A 85 11.92 -25.55 -6.98
CA PRO A 85 12.79 -25.74 -8.15
C PRO A 85 13.48 -24.46 -8.65
N TRP A 86 12.89 -23.27 -8.39
CA TRP A 86 13.45 -22.00 -8.88
C TRP A 86 14.60 -21.47 -8.02
N VAL A 87 14.78 -21.95 -6.80
CA VAL A 87 15.90 -21.55 -5.93
C VAL A 87 17.27 -21.68 -6.60
N PRO A 88 17.55 -22.71 -7.39
CA PRO A 88 18.82 -22.82 -8.13
C PRO A 88 19.02 -21.74 -9.20
N THR A 89 17.97 -21.02 -9.60
CA THR A 89 18.08 -19.94 -10.61
C THR A 89 18.38 -18.57 -9.99
N VAL A 90 18.34 -18.46 -8.66
CA VAL A 90 18.69 -17.24 -7.94
C VAL A 90 20.20 -17.03 -7.99
N ASP A 91 20.63 -15.84 -8.40
CA ASP A 91 22.05 -15.49 -8.43
C ASP A 91 22.60 -15.40 -6.98
N PRO A 92 23.52 -16.27 -6.57
CA PRO A 92 24.10 -16.25 -5.23
C PRO A 92 25.02 -15.04 -5.00
N ASN A 93 25.46 -14.37 -6.07
CA ASN A 93 26.30 -13.17 -6.01
C ASN A 93 25.52 -11.88 -6.23
N TYR A 94 24.20 -11.95 -6.18
CA TYR A 94 23.34 -10.81 -6.40
C TYR A 94 23.69 -9.64 -5.49
N LYS A 95 23.80 -8.45 -6.10
CA LYS A 95 24.00 -7.18 -5.36
C LYS A 95 22.95 -6.17 -5.83
N PRO A 96 22.31 -5.46 -4.88
CA PRO A 96 21.36 -4.42 -5.22
C PRO A 96 21.96 -3.36 -6.15
N ARG A 97 21.21 -3.00 -7.18
CA ARG A 97 21.52 -1.92 -8.13
C ARG A 97 20.82 -0.61 -7.73
N ARG A 98 19.78 -0.74 -6.94
CA ARG A 98 18.93 0.34 -6.44
C ARG A 98 18.89 0.34 -4.91
N ILE A 99 18.61 1.49 -4.33
CA ILE A 99 18.25 1.60 -2.91
C ILE A 99 16.84 1.04 -2.71
N ASN A 100 15.92 1.44 -3.60
CA ASN A 100 14.53 1.03 -3.57
C ASN A 100 14.35 -0.31 -4.30
N LYS A 101 14.09 -1.36 -3.51
CA LYS A 101 13.90 -2.72 -4.02
C LYS A 101 12.75 -2.85 -5.03
N ALA A 102 11.67 -2.06 -4.87
CA ALA A 102 10.54 -2.13 -5.79
C ALA A 102 10.90 -1.57 -7.17
N ILE A 103 11.65 -0.48 -7.24
CA ILE A 103 12.11 0.09 -8.52
C ILE A 103 12.95 -0.95 -9.26
N GLU A 104 13.90 -1.59 -8.56
CA GLU A 104 14.76 -2.61 -9.17
C GLU A 104 13.94 -3.78 -9.73
N LEU A 105 12.96 -4.26 -8.99
CA LEU A 105 12.06 -5.31 -9.44
C LEU A 105 11.22 -4.87 -10.65
N TRP A 106 10.71 -3.66 -10.65
CA TRP A 106 9.89 -3.14 -11.74
C TRP A 106 10.69 -2.88 -13.02
N GLU A 107 11.95 -2.48 -12.89
CA GLU A 107 12.89 -2.38 -14.03
C GLU A 107 13.15 -3.74 -14.67
N ASP A 108 13.17 -4.80 -13.87
CA ASP A 108 13.29 -6.18 -14.34
C ASP A 108 11.91 -6.83 -14.65
N ASN A 109 10.86 -6.04 -14.75
CA ASN A 109 9.48 -6.48 -15.04
C ASN A 109 8.92 -7.50 -14.03
N GLN A 110 9.42 -7.47 -12.80
CA GLN A 110 9.02 -8.36 -11.72
C GLN A 110 7.82 -7.84 -10.95
N VAL A 111 7.16 -8.73 -10.22
CA VAL A 111 6.07 -8.42 -9.31
C VAL A 111 6.61 -8.13 -7.92
N VAL A 112 6.13 -7.07 -7.30
CA VAL A 112 6.41 -6.69 -5.90
C VAL A 112 5.31 -7.27 -5.02
N ALA A 113 5.68 -8.14 -4.09
CA ALA A 113 4.78 -8.64 -3.06
C ALA A 113 4.93 -7.80 -1.79
N TYR A 114 3.82 -7.27 -1.25
CA TYR A 114 3.88 -6.45 -0.04
C TYR A 114 3.09 -7.07 1.11
N ALA A 115 3.53 -6.73 2.32
CA ALA A 115 2.82 -6.96 3.58
C ALA A 115 2.26 -5.64 4.09
N GLU A 116 1.17 -5.69 4.85
CA GLU A 116 0.64 -4.54 5.55
C GLU A 116 1.08 -4.51 7.00
N TYR A 117 1.33 -3.32 7.53
CA TYR A 117 1.63 -3.05 8.91
C TYR A 117 1.00 -1.73 9.35
N GLY A 118 0.24 -1.78 10.43
CA GLY A 118 -0.34 -0.60 11.07
C GLY A 118 0.22 -0.41 12.48
N ALA A 119 0.39 0.83 12.90
CA ALA A 119 0.94 1.17 14.20
C ALA A 119 -0.08 1.01 15.35
N SER A 120 -1.38 1.01 15.04
CA SER A 120 -2.44 0.80 16.04
C SER A 120 -2.39 -0.60 16.61
N GLY A 121 -2.04 -0.70 17.84
CA GLY A 121 -1.99 -1.97 18.52
C GLY A 121 -0.65 -2.68 18.42
N ALA A 122 0.34 -2.15 17.73
CA ALA A 122 1.73 -2.58 17.85
C ALA A 122 2.37 -1.86 19.05
N PRO A 123 2.76 -2.58 20.09
CA PRO A 123 3.33 -1.94 21.28
C PRO A 123 4.70 -1.33 21.01
N ASP A 124 5.40 -1.80 19.96
CA ASP A 124 6.74 -1.37 19.64
C ASP A 124 7.01 -1.47 18.13
N CYS A 125 6.87 -0.34 17.43
CA CYS A 125 7.16 -0.26 16.00
C CYS A 125 8.62 -0.58 15.66
N TYR A 126 9.57 -0.31 16.56
CA TYR A 126 10.98 -0.63 16.35
C TYR A 126 11.22 -2.15 16.33
N GLU A 127 10.71 -2.88 17.32
CA GLU A 127 10.89 -4.34 17.37
C GLU A 127 10.16 -5.04 16.22
N GLU A 128 9.00 -4.52 15.78
CA GLU A 128 8.31 -5.01 14.59
C GLU A 128 9.12 -4.76 13.31
N GLY A 129 9.68 -3.57 13.14
CA GLY A 129 10.57 -3.27 12.02
C GLY A 129 11.77 -4.23 11.99
N LYS A 130 12.40 -4.45 13.14
CA LYS A 130 13.53 -5.39 13.27
C LYS A 130 13.14 -6.82 12.92
N ARG A 131 11.94 -7.24 13.34
CA ARG A 131 11.39 -8.56 13.01
C ARG A 131 11.14 -8.71 11.51
N LEU A 132 10.62 -7.65 10.86
CA LEU A 132 10.23 -7.67 9.44
C LEU A 132 11.37 -7.37 8.46
N ALA A 133 12.53 -6.97 8.94
CA ALA A 133 13.68 -6.63 8.10
C ALA A 133 14.08 -7.73 7.12
N LYS A 134 13.90 -8.98 7.48
CA LYS A 134 14.21 -10.14 6.64
C LYS A 134 12.96 -10.87 6.13
N THR A 135 11.85 -10.17 6.01
CA THR A 135 10.62 -10.75 5.44
C THR A 135 10.84 -11.30 4.04
N PHE A 136 10.05 -12.30 3.64
CA PHE A 136 10.04 -12.77 2.26
C PHE A 136 9.28 -11.82 1.32
N CYS A 137 8.59 -10.81 1.86
CA CYS A 137 7.98 -9.77 1.05
C CYS A 137 9.03 -8.82 0.51
N ASP A 138 8.71 -8.24 -0.62
CA ASP A 138 9.56 -7.24 -1.25
C ASP A 138 9.34 -5.85 -0.65
N ALA A 139 8.11 -5.63 -0.17
CA ALA A 139 7.64 -4.36 0.32
C ALA A 139 6.82 -4.49 1.59
N ILE A 140 6.66 -3.37 2.29
CA ILE A 140 5.76 -3.22 3.43
C ILE A 140 4.95 -1.94 3.20
N ASN A 141 3.64 -2.05 3.27
CA ASN A 141 2.74 -0.91 3.40
C ASN A 141 2.66 -0.53 4.87
N PHE A 142 3.12 0.67 5.21
CA PHE A 142 2.88 1.25 6.52
C PHE A 142 1.56 2.02 6.46
N GLU A 143 0.52 1.42 7.03
CA GLU A 143 -0.85 1.92 6.91
C GLU A 143 -1.10 3.09 7.86
N MET A 144 -1.52 4.23 7.35
CA MET A 144 -1.89 5.43 8.10
C MET A 144 -3.25 6.02 7.69
N GLU A 145 -3.95 5.39 6.76
CA GLU A 145 -5.29 5.82 6.35
C GLU A 145 -6.35 5.30 7.31
N ASN A 146 -6.37 3.99 7.51
CA ASN A 146 -7.35 3.29 8.35
C ASN A 146 -6.77 2.93 9.72
N ASP A 147 -5.51 3.23 9.94
CA ASP A 147 -4.77 3.06 11.18
C ASP A 147 -4.29 4.42 11.72
N SER A 148 -3.55 4.42 12.81
CA SER A 148 -3.06 5.65 13.44
C SER A 148 -2.09 6.41 12.56
N LEU A 149 -2.31 7.70 12.39
CA LEU A 149 -1.32 8.60 11.80
C LEU A 149 -0.14 8.75 12.78
N SER A 150 0.93 7.98 12.58
CA SER A 150 2.06 7.88 13.52
C SER A 150 3.40 8.01 12.80
N PHE A 151 3.90 9.23 12.67
CA PHE A 151 5.23 9.47 12.07
C PHE A 151 6.38 9.04 12.99
N ASP A 152 6.22 9.11 14.30
CA ASP A 152 7.19 8.59 15.25
C ASP A 152 7.24 7.07 15.20
N GLY A 153 6.07 6.42 15.09
CA GLY A 153 5.97 4.98 14.84
C GLY A 153 6.68 4.57 13.56
N LEU A 154 6.47 5.31 12.46
CA LEU A 154 7.16 5.06 11.19
C LEU A 154 8.69 5.22 11.33
N ARG A 155 9.18 6.26 12.00
CA ARG A 155 10.62 6.46 12.23
C ARG A 155 11.23 5.29 13.00
N ASN A 156 10.58 4.85 14.06
CA ASN A 156 11.01 3.71 14.86
C ASN A 156 10.98 2.42 14.05
N PHE A 157 9.93 2.21 13.26
CA PHE A 157 9.81 1.07 12.37
C PHE A 157 10.94 1.02 11.33
N MET A 158 11.23 2.14 10.66
CA MET A 158 12.31 2.24 9.68
C MET A 158 13.68 1.99 10.32
N GLN A 159 13.93 2.50 11.52
CA GLN A 159 15.16 2.18 12.26
C GLN A 159 15.25 0.69 12.61
N GLY A 160 14.14 0.10 13.05
CA GLY A 160 14.07 -1.33 13.33
C GLY A 160 14.40 -2.18 12.09
N LEU A 161 13.87 -1.80 10.91
CA LEU A 161 14.21 -2.47 9.65
C LEU A 161 15.72 -2.42 9.35
N VAL A 162 16.37 -1.28 9.59
CA VAL A 162 17.83 -1.12 9.42
C VAL A 162 18.58 -2.06 10.36
N ASP A 163 18.22 -2.06 11.63
CA ASP A 163 18.94 -2.81 12.68
C ASP A 163 18.71 -4.33 12.55
N GLY A 164 17.58 -4.75 12.00
CA GLY A 164 17.28 -6.15 11.70
C GLY A 164 17.79 -6.65 10.35
N GLY A 165 18.17 -5.72 9.43
CA GLY A 165 18.57 -6.03 8.06
C GLY A 165 19.99 -6.56 7.90
N PRO A 166 20.51 -6.58 6.68
CA PRO A 166 19.84 -6.34 5.41
C PRO A 166 18.82 -7.42 5.04
N THR A 167 18.01 -7.15 4.00
CA THR A 167 17.11 -8.15 3.41
C THR A 167 17.87 -9.32 2.81
N PRO A 168 17.23 -10.46 2.55
CA PRO A 168 17.90 -11.58 1.87
C PRO A 168 18.46 -11.23 0.49
N SER A 169 17.90 -10.24 -0.21
CA SER A 169 18.44 -9.74 -1.48
C SER A 169 19.58 -8.73 -1.31
N GLY A 170 19.99 -8.42 -0.09
CA GLY A 170 21.07 -7.48 0.20
C GLY A 170 20.67 -6.01 0.21
N HIS A 171 19.41 -5.67 -0.07
CA HIS A 171 18.89 -4.31 0.14
C HIS A 171 18.89 -3.99 1.64
N ARG A 172 19.16 -2.73 1.98
CA ARG A 172 19.25 -2.29 3.37
C ARG A 172 17.95 -2.52 4.15
N THR A 173 16.81 -2.27 3.48
CA THR A 173 15.46 -2.53 4.00
C THR A 173 14.57 -3.04 2.86
N PRO A 174 13.41 -3.66 3.13
CA PRO A 174 12.35 -3.78 2.14
C PRO A 174 11.95 -2.40 1.59
N PHE A 175 11.28 -2.36 0.44
CA PHE A 175 10.57 -1.15 0.01
C PHE A 175 9.47 -0.83 1.01
N VAL A 176 9.51 0.32 1.66
CA VAL A 176 8.44 0.80 2.53
C VAL A 176 7.71 1.93 1.84
N PHE A 177 6.42 1.76 1.63
CA PHE A 177 5.52 2.81 1.21
C PHE A 177 4.46 3.04 2.30
N VAL A 178 3.94 4.25 2.35
CA VAL A 178 3.00 4.68 3.38
C VAL A 178 1.67 5.01 2.72
N THR A 179 0.61 4.32 3.12
CA THR A 179 -0.75 4.72 2.74
C THR A 179 -1.18 5.91 3.57
N MET A 180 -1.49 7.02 2.91
CA MET A 180 -1.61 8.32 3.56
C MET A 180 -2.98 8.96 3.34
N PRO A 181 -3.64 9.46 4.40
CA PRO A 181 -4.91 10.19 4.30
C PRO A 181 -4.67 11.64 3.85
N CYS A 182 -3.90 11.82 2.77
CA CYS A 182 -3.63 13.15 2.21
C CYS A 182 -4.81 13.74 1.45
N TRP A 183 -5.81 12.90 1.11
CA TRP A 183 -7.04 13.29 0.41
C TRP A 183 -6.80 13.99 -0.92
N GLY A 184 -6.68 13.21 -1.97
CA GLY A 184 -6.45 13.69 -3.34
C GLY A 184 -7.71 14.26 -4.03
N PHE A 185 -8.68 14.77 -3.28
CA PHE A 185 -9.96 15.26 -3.81
C PHE A 185 -9.81 16.43 -4.77
N ASP A 186 -8.93 17.38 -4.41
CA ASP A 186 -8.67 18.59 -5.19
C ASP A 186 -7.30 19.20 -4.86
N GLY A 187 -6.89 20.19 -5.64
CA GLY A 187 -5.63 20.90 -5.42
C GLY A 187 -5.51 21.58 -4.05
N PRO A 188 -6.51 22.34 -3.57
CA PRO A 188 -6.49 22.96 -2.25
C PRO A 188 -6.31 21.95 -1.12
N SER A 189 -7.05 20.84 -1.14
CA SER A 189 -6.93 19.77 -0.13
C SER A 189 -5.53 19.16 -0.11
N MET A 190 -4.97 18.87 -1.29
CA MET A 190 -3.63 18.31 -1.38
C MET A 190 -2.57 19.33 -0.92
N ARG A 191 -2.68 20.63 -1.26
CA ARG A 191 -1.77 21.65 -0.75
C ARG A 191 -1.76 21.75 0.77
N ALA A 192 -2.94 21.60 1.40
CA ALA A 192 -3.05 21.61 2.84
C ALA A 192 -2.38 20.39 3.50
N ASN A 193 -2.31 19.25 2.81
CA ASN A 193 -1.89 17.97 3.35
C ASN A 193 -0.50 17.50 2.85
N VAL A 194 0.12 18.18 1.90
CA VAL A 194 1.42 17.80 1.31
C VAL A 194 2.54 17.62 2.35
N TRP A 195 2.43 18.26 3.51
CA TRP A 195 3.38 18.12 4.61
C TRP A 195 3.45 16.68 5.15
N MET A 196 2.37 15.90 5.05
CA MET A 196 2.38 14.49 5.45
C MET A 196 3.35 13.69 4.59
N ILE A 197 3.38 13.95 3.27
CA ILE A 197 4.33 13.35 2.34
C ILE A 197 5.76 13.67 2.80
N HIS A 198 6.02 14.93 3.17
CA HIS A 198 7.35 15.35 3.65
C HIS A 198 7.75 14.59 4.93
N GLN A 199 6.83 14.39 5.87
CA GLN A 199 7.11 13.67 7.11
C GLN A 199 7.38 12.18 6.87
N ALA A 200 6.60 11.53 6.03
CA ALA A 200 6.83 10.13 5.66
C ALA A 200 8.21 9.93 5.01
N LEU A 201 8.55 10.79 4.04
CA LEU A 201 9.85 10.72 3.37
C LEU A 201 11.02 11.11 4.29
N ALA A 202 10.81 12.04 5.24
CA ALA A 202 11.80 12.39 6.26
C ALA A 202 12.02 11.26 7.28
N ALA A 203 11.03 10.39 7.48
CA ALA A 203 11.17 9.16 8.26
C ALA A 203 11.93 8.05 7.51
N GLY A 204 12.28 8.25 6.23
CA GLY A 204 13.05 7.31 5.43
C GLY A 204 12.20 6.36 4.58
N ALA A 205 10.88 6.54 4.51
CA ALA A 205 10.04 5.79 3.58
C ALA A 205 10.50 5.97 2.12
N HIS A 206 10.27 4.95 1.31
CA HIS A 206 10.67 4.92 -0.09
C HIS A 206 9.53 5.30 -1.04
N GLY A 207 8.32 5.42 -0.53
CA GLY A 207 7.16 5.80 -1.31
C GLY A 207 5.96 6.19 -0.47
N VAL A 208 4.95 6.72 -1.14
CA VAL A 208 3.69 7.12 -0.54
C VAL A 208 2.55 6.71 -1.47
N LEU A 209 1.48 6.16 -0.93
CA LEU A 209 0.23 5.89 -1.62
C LEU A 209 -0.81 6.90 -1.14
N ILE A 210 -1.28 7.76 -2.03
CA ILE A 210 -2.22 8.84 -1.72
C ILE A 210 -3.64 8.33 -1.91
N CYS A 211 -4.43 8.41 -0.86
CA CYS A 211 -5.82 7.96 -0.84
C CYS A 211 -6.77 8.96 -1.51
N GLU A 212 -7.93 8.47 -1.96
CA GLU A 212 -9.02 9.25 -2.53
C GLU A 212 -8.55 10.20 -3.66
N MET A 213 -7.75 9.69 -4.59
CA MET A 213 -7.22 10.51 -5.67
C MET A 213 -8.29 10.76 -6.74
N GLU A 214 -8.87 11.95 -6.75
CA GLU A 214 -9.96 12.36 -7.64
C GLU A 214 -9.56 13.48 -8.62
N SER A 215 -8.40 14.13 -8.43
CA SER A 215 -8.00 15.31 -9.18
C SER A 215 -6.60 15.19 -9.76
N PRO A 216 -6.41 15.37 -11.08
CA PRO A 216 -5.08 15.45 -11.68
C PRO A 216 -4.20 16.55 -11.07
N GLU A 217 -4.78 17.73 -10.75
CA GLU A 217 -4.07 18.81 -10.06
C GLU A 217 -3.56 18.35 -8.69
N ALA A 218 -4.39 17.64 -7.90
CA ALA A 218 -3.94 17.08 -6.64
C ALA A 218 -2.80 16.08 -6.85
N GLY A 219 -2.85 15.28 -7.90
CA GLY A 219 -1.80 14.35 -8.28
C GLY A 219 -0.47 15.07 -8.58
N GLU A 220 -0.48 16.14 -9.35
CA GLU A 220 0.69 16.95 -9.66
C GLU A 220 1.31 17.58 -8.40
N ILE A 221 0.47 18.10 -7.49
CA ILE A 221 0.91 18.63 -6.20
C ILE A 221 1.54 17.54 -5.33
N ALA A 222 0.95 16.34 -5.31
CA ALA A 222 1.50 15.21 -4.58
C ALA A 222 2.89 14.82 -5.13
N ILE A 223 3.06 14.75 -6.45
CA ILE A 223 4.36 14.48 -7.08
C ILE A 223 5.38 15.56 -6.69
N ALA A 224 5.01 16.85 -6.77
CA ALA A 224 5.87 17.94 -6.33
C ALA A 224 6.21 17.83 -4.82
N GLY A 225 5.29 17.31 -4.00
CA GLY A 225 5.51 16.99 -2.59
C GLY A 225 6.61 15.96 -2.35
N GLY A 226 6.80 15.02 -3.28
CA GLY A 226 7.88 14.04 -3.25
C GLY A 226 9.26 14.61 -3.61
N ARG A 227 9.34 15.80 -4.19
CA ARG A 227 10.52 16.38 -4.82
C ARG A 227 11.11 17.56 -4.04
N TYR A 228 12.42 17.66 -4.05
CA TYR A 228 13.10 18.85 -3.54
C TYR A 228 13.04 20.00 -4.57
N LYS A 229 13.11 21.28 -4.09
CA LYS A 229 13.10 22.48 -4.95
C LYS A 229 14.27 22.55 -5.93
N TRP A 230 15.37 21.87 -5.64
CA TRP A 230 16.57 21.83 -6.49
C TRP A 230 16.61 20.63 -7.43
N THR A 231 15.57 19.81 -7.50
CA THR A 231 15.49 18.67 -8.41
C THR A 231 14.97 19.14 -9.76
N TRP A 232 15.84 19.20 -10.75
CA TRP A 232 15.54 19.74 -12.09
C TRP A 232 14.92 18.74 -13.09
N PRO A 233 15.23 17.41 -13.08
CA PRO A 233 14.65 16.52 -14.08
C PRO A 233 13.13 16.57 -14.10
N GLY A 234 12.54 16.80 -15.26
CA GLY A 234 11.10 16.86 -15.47
C GLY A 234 10.38 18.07 -14.90
N VAL A 235 11.07 19.08 -14.42
CA VAL A 235 10.44 20.30 -13.86
C VAL A 235 9.54 20.97 -14.88
N GLU A 236 9.96 21.04 -16.13
CA GLU A 236 9.21 21.63 -17.23
C GLU A 236 7.94 20.83 -17.59
N GLU A 237 7.83 19.60 -17.18
CA GLU A 237 6.66 18.75 -17.39
C GLU A 237 5.62 18.85 -16.26
N LEU A 238 5.95 19.55 -15.18
CA LEU A 238 5.09 19.75 -14.02
C LEU A 238 4.62 21.20 -13.96
N PRO A 239 3.35 21.46 -13.62
CA PRO A 239 2.83 22.83 -13.47
C PRO A 239 3.38 23.53 -12.22
N ILE A 240 3.98 22.78 -11.28
CA ILE A 240 4.61 23.31 -10.07
C ILE A 240 5.96 22.65 -9.81
N GLU A 241 6.89 23.42 -9.25
CA GLU A 241 8.20 22.93 -8.81
C GLU A 241 8.06 21.99 -7.61
N GLY A 242 9.13 21.23 -7.32
CA GLY A 242 9.25 20.46 -6.08
C GLY A 242 9.15 21.38 -4.84
N VAL A 243 8.44 20.92 -3.80
CA VAL A 243 8.12 21.75 -2.62
C VAL A 243 8.79 21.28 -1.33
N ARG A 244 9.55 20.16 -1.36
CA ARG A 244 10.32 19.74 -0.17
C ARG A 244 11.43 20.75 0.14
N GLY A 245 11.52 21.14 1.41
CA GLY A 245 12.59 21.99 1.92
C GLY A 245 13.83 21.18 2.35
N ALA A 246 14.96 21.87 2.47
CA ALA A 246 16.18 21.32 3.09
C ALA A 246 15.97 21.03 4.58
N GLY A 247 16.80 20.14 5.16
CA GLY A 247 16.85 19.86 6.59
C GLY A 247 16.28 18.50 7.01
N SER A 248 15.50 17.82 6.15
CA SER A 248 14.93 16.50 6.44
C SER A 248 15.82 15.32 6.06
N GLN A 249 16.99 15.55 5.46
CA GLN A 249 17.84 14.52 4.88
C GLN A 249 18.56 13.61 5.91
N PRO A 250 19.06 14.07 7.07
CA PRO A 250 20.00 13.27 7.86
C PRO A 250 19.45 11.93 8.31
N PHE A 251 18.23 11.90 8.82
CA PHE A 251 17.64 10.63 9.28
C PHE A 251 17.29 9.71 8.10
N ALA A 252 16.64 10.23 7.08
CA ALA A 252 16.28 9.46 5.90
C ALA A 252 17.52 8.90 5.16
N ALA A 253 18.59 9.70 5.06
CA ALA A 253 19.88 9.27 4.53
C ALA A 253 20.49 8.13 5.34
N HIS A 254 20.44 8.23 6.68
CA HIS A 254 20.87 7.15 7.57
C HIS A 254 20.07 5.86 7.30
N ILE A 255 18.74 5.95 7.19
CA ILE A 255 17.88 4.81 6.86
C ILE A 255 18.30 4.18 5.52
N TRP A 256 18.54 5.00 4.50
CA TRP A 256 18.95 4.53 3.17
C TRP A 256 20.42 4.08 3.09
N GLY A 257 21.23 4.36 4.12
CA GLY A 257 22.65 3.98 4.19
C GLY A 257 23.54 4.80 3.27
N ILE A 258 23.20 6.06 3.00
CA ILE A 258 23.92 7.00 2.14
C ILE A 258 24.16 8.32 2.87
N SER A 259 24.99 9.18 2.29
CA SER A 259 25.19 10.55 2.81
C SER A 259 23.97 11.43 2.57
N SER A 260 23.80 12.49 3.38
CA SER A 260 22.74 13.50 3.16
C SER A 260 22.86 14.17 1.80
N ALA A 261 24.08 14.36 1.29
CA ALA A 261 24.31 14.91 -0.03
C ALA A 261 23.84 13.96 -1.14
N GLU A 262 24.10 12.66 -1.00
CA GLU A 262 23.61 11.63 -1.92
C GLU A 262 22.09 11.54 -1.87
N TYR A 263 21.51 11.47 -0.65
CA TYR A 263 20.07 11.47 -0.47
C TYR A 263 19.41 12.66 -1.19
N SER A 264 19.98 13.85 -1.08
CA SER A 264 19.45 15.05 -1.74
C SER A 264 19.43 14.95 -3.28
N ARG A 265 20.24 14.08 -3.88
CA ARG A 265 20.28 13.86 -5.33
C ARG A 265 19.34 12.77 -5.80
N VAL A 266 19.16 11.71 -4.99
CA VAL A 266 18.41 10.52 -5.42
C VAL A 266 17.01 10.44 -4.80
N ALA A 267 16.72 11.22 -3.75
CA ALA A 267 15.39 11.29 -3.14
C ALA A 267 14.44 12.15 -3.99
N ASP A 268 14.17 11.66 -5.20
CA ASP A 268 13.30 12.25 -6.20
C ASP A 268 12.37 11.18 -6.79
N THR A 269 11.30 11.60 -7.44
CA THR A 269 10.24 10.69 -7.90
C THR A 269 10.65 9.91 -9.16
N TRP A 270 10.64 8.59 -9.05
CA TRP A 270 10.75 7.69 -10.19
C TRP A 270 9.34 7.43 -10.76
N PRO A 271 9.11 7.32 -12.07
CA PRO A 271 10.11 7.32 -13.16
C PRO A 271 10.43 8.70 -13.75
N LEU A 272 9.86 9.80 -13.21
CA LEU A 272 10.12 11.15 -13.74
C LEU A 272 11.62 11.44 -13.74
N ASN A 273 12.29 11.17 -12.62
CA ASN A 273 13.74 11.08 -12.56
C ASN A 273 14.16 9.60 -12.64
N PRO A 274 14.79 9.14 -13.73
CA PRO A 274 15.23 7.75 -13.85
C PRO A 274 16.21 7.29 -12.76
N LYS A 275 16.90 8.23 -12.09
CA LYS A 275 17.80 7.97 -10.95
C LYS A 275 17.12 8.19 -9.60
N GLY A 276 15.83 8.54 -9.61
CA GLY A 276 15.04 8.73 -8.40
C GLY A 276 14.80 7.41 -7.69
N GLU A 277 14.65 7.48 -6.37
CA GLU A 277 14.45 6.33 -5.48
C GLU A 277 13.13 6.44 -4.69
N ILE A 278 12.26 7.42 -5.04
CA ILE A 278 10.94 7.61 -4.42
C ILE A 278 9.85 7.16 -5.40
N CYS A 279 8.91 6.35 -4.90
CA CYS A 279 7.73 5.93 -5.64
C CYS A 279 6.49 6.64 -5.11
N MET A 280 5.82 7.39 -5.98
CA MET A 280 4.52 7.97 -5.66
C MET A 280 3.41 7.09 -6.25
N GLY A 281 2.41 6.81 -5.43
CA GLY A 281 1.25 5.98 -5.79
C GLY A 281 -0.05 6.73 -5.60
N PHE A 282 -1.05 6.40 -6.43
CA PHE A 282 -2.41 6.94 -6.31
C PHE A 282 -3.40 5.81 -6.08
N LYS A 283 -4.33 6.04 -5.16
CA LYS A 283 -5.45 5.15 -4.85
C LYS A 283 -6.72 5.71 -5.50
N LEU A 284 -7.23 5.04 -6.54
CA LEU A 284 -8.41 5.43 -7.30
C LEU A 284 -9.60 4.61 -6.83
N GLU A 285 -10.27 5.04 -5.80
CA GLU A 285 -11.14 4.19 -5.00
C GLU A 285 -12.63 4.58 -4.99
N ASN A 286 -13.02 5.41 -5.94
CA ASN A 286 -14.42 5.81 -6.08
C ASN A 286 -14.81 6.13 -7.52
N ARG A 287 -16.12 6.36 -7.74
CA ARG A 287 -16.67 6.67 -9.07
C ARG A 287 -16.11 7.94 -9.71
N ARG A 288 -15.67 8.93 -8.91
CA ARG A 288 -15.12 10.19 -9.45
C ARG A 288 -13.71 9.95 -9.98
N SER A 289 -12.88 9.26 -9.24
CA SER A 289 -11.54 8.90 -9.67
C SER A 289 -11.56 8.05 -10.95
N ALA A 290 -12.52 7.13 -11.08
CA ALA A 290 -12.69 6.35 -12.30
C ALA A 290 -13.03 7.20 -13.53
N GLN A 291 -13.77 8.31 -13.37
CA GLN A 291 -14.12 9.20 -14.48
C GLN A 291 -12.92 9.98 -15.04
N VAL A 292 -11.87 10.18 -14.25
CA VAL A 292 -10.66 10.92 -14.62
C VAL A 292 -9.43 10.02 -14.64
N ALA A 293 -9.62 8.71 -14.71
CA ALA A 293 -8.55 7.73 -14.60
C ALA A 293 -7.42 7.94 -15.61
N GLU A 294 -7.73 8.24 -16.87
CA GLU A 294 -6.73 8.49 -17.91
C GLU A 294 -5.87 9.72 -17.58
N GLN A 295 -6.47 10.77 -17.06
CA GLN A 295 -5.77 12.00 -16.67
C GLN A 295 -4.90 11.76 -15.44
N LEU A 296 -5.40 11.03 -14.44
CA LEU A 296 -4.64 10.67 -13.25
C LEU A 296 -3.44 9.78 -13.58
N MET A 297 -3.64 8.78 -14.44
CA MET A 297 -2.55 7.89 -14.85
C MET A 297 -1.53 8.56 -15.76
N ALA A 298 -1.87 9.70 -16.38
CA ALA A 298 -0.95 10.48 -17.19
C ALA A 298 -0.12 11.48 -16.36
N VAL A 299 -0.36 11.62 -15.06
CA VAL A 299 0.42 12.51 -14.19
C VAL A 299 1.89 12.06 -14.16
N LYS A 300 2.76 12.97 -14.55
CA LYS A 300 4.21 12.69 -14.61
C LYS A 300 4.79 12.42 -13.23
N GLY A 301 5.58 11.36 -13.11
CA GLY A 301 6.19 10.95 -11.85
C GLY A 301 5.36 9.99 -11.00
N LEU A 302 4.16 9.63 -11.45
CA LEU A 302 3.40 8.53 -10.86
C LEU A 302 4.10 7.19 -11.15
N ALA A 303 4.34 6.41 -10.11
CA ALA A 303 5.03 5.11 -10.22
C ALA A 303 4.05 3.94 -10.21
N PHE A 304 3.08 3.95 -9.33
CA PHE A 304 2.12 2.84 -9.18
C PHE A 304 0.72 3.35 -8.85
N ALA A 305 -0.27 2.50 -9.01
CA ALA A 305 -1.65 2.85 -8.70
C ALA A 305 -2.44 1.65 -8.20
N GLU A 306 -3.35 1.93 -7.27
CA GLU A 306 -4.29 0.98 -6.67
C GLU A 306 -5.73 1.36 -7.00
N PRO A 307 -6.62 0.38 -7.28
CA PRO A 307 -8.03 0.66 -7.52
C PRO A 307 -8.85 0.84 -6.24
N GLY A 308 -8.30 0.59 -5.04
CA GLY A 308 -9.06 0.60 -3.79
C GLY A 308 -10.34 -0.25 -3.87
N PRO A 309 -10.26 -1.58 -4.02
CA PRO A 309 -11.42 -2.39 -4.40
C PRO A 309 -12.56 -2.35 -3.38
N SER A 310 -12.25 -2.15 -2.10
CA SER A 310 -13.26 -2.03 -1.03
C SER A 310 -14.07 -0.76 -1.19
N ASP A 311 -13.39 0.38 -1.30
CA ASP A 311 -14.01 1.70 -1.36
C ASP A 311 -14.69 1.94 -2.70
N ASN A 312 -14.12 1.44 -3.79
CA ASN A 312 -14.83 1.37 -5.07
C ASN A 312 -16.11 0.55 -4.98
N GLY A 313 -16.07 -0.60 -4.32
CA GLY A 313 -17.26 -1.40 -4.04
C GLY A 313 -18.32 -0.58 -3.31
N LEU A 314 -17.96 0.08 -2.23
CA LEU A 314 -18.86 0.95 -1.44
C LEU A 314 -19.37 2.14 -2.26
N SER A 315 -18.51 2.78 -3.02
CA SER A 315 -18.86 3.94 -3.85
C SER A 315 -19.89 3.60 -4.96
N HIS A 316 -19.84 2.37 -5.49
CA HIS A 316 -20.73 1.95 -6.58
C HIS A 316 -22.00 1.24 -6.08
N LEU A 317 -21.86 0.37 -5.08
CA LEU A 317 -22.92 -0.53 -4.61
C LEU A 317 -23.53 -0.07 -3.28
N GLY A 318 -22.96 0.94 -2.64
CA GLY A 318 -23.38 1.39 -1.32
C GLY A 318 -23.21 0.30 -0.29
N TRP A 319 -24.11 0.24 0.69
CA TRP A 319 -24.08 -0.74 1.77
C TRP A 319 -24.11 -2.20 1.28
N ASP A 320 -24.71 -2.47 0.14
CA ASP A 320 -24.76 -3.83 -0.42
C ASP A 320 -23.39 -4.38 -0.79
N ALA A 321 -22.38 -3.54 -0.98
CA ALA A 321 -21.00 -3.98 -1.21
C ALA A 321 -20.44 -4.85 -0.06
N VAL A 322 -20.86 -4.55 1.17
CA VAL A 322 -20.29 -5.12 2.40
C VAL A 322 -21.23 -6.11 3.11
N ARG A 323 -22.40 -6.37 2.54
CA ARG A 323 -23.33 -7.33 3.11
C ARG A 323 -22.76 -8.74 3.09
N ALA A 324 -22.68 -9.36 4.28
CA ALA A 324 -22.20 -10.72 4.44
C ALA A 324 -23.25 -11.79 4.08
N ASP A 325 -24.53 -11.39 4.00
CA ASP A 325 -25.67 -12.30 3.78
C ASP A 325 -25.99 -12.53 2.30
N ILE A 326 -25.27 -11.88 1.37
CA ILE A 326 -25.44 -12.08 -0.07
C ILE A 326 -24.28 -12.87 -0.68
N THR A 327 -24.62 -13.79 -1.58
CA THR A 327 -23.64 -14.57 -2.33
C THR A 327 -22.91 -13.72 -3.37
N PRO A 328 -21.74 -14.16 -3.88
CA PRO A 328 -21.07 -13.50 -5.00
C PRO A 328 -21.96 -13.31 -6.24
N ALA A 329 -22.81 -14.29 -6.55
CA ALA A 329 -23.76 -14.21 -7.67
C ALA A 329 -24.83 -13.14 -7.44
N GLN A 330 -25.37 -13.04 -6.21
CA GLN A 330 -26.31 -11.98 -5.84
C GLN A 330 -25.63 -10.60 -5.89
N ARG A 331 -24.39 -10.50 -5.43
CA ARG A 331 -23.60 -9.27 -5.51
C ARG A 331 -23.36 -8.83 -6.95
N ALA A 332 -23.01 -9.77 -7.84
CA ALA A 332 -22.84 -9.51 -9.27
C ALA A 332 -24.15 -9.06 -9.96
N ALA A 333 -25.30 -9.41 -9.41
CA ALA A 333 -26.61 -9.02 -9.90
C ALA A 333 -27.12 -7.67 -9.35
N LEU A 334 -26.38 -7.03 -8.43
CA LEU A 334 -26.77 -5.73 -7.88
C LEU A 334 -26.77 -4.65 -8.99
N PRO A 335 -27.65 -3.65 -8.89
CA PRO A 335 -27.53 -2.44 -9.70
C PRO A 335 -26.10 -1.85 -9.59
N ASN A 336 -25.55 -1.36 -10.67
CA ASN A 336 -24.19 -0.83 -10.77
C ASN A 336 -23.01 -1.82 -10.66
N SER A 337 -23.22 -3.12 -10.43
CA SER A 337 -22.12 -4.08 -10.41
C SER A 337 -21.34 -4.12 -11.73
N ARG A 338 -22.08 -4.03 -12.87
CA ARG A 338 -21.44 -3.91 -14.18
C ARG A 338 -20.62 -2.63 -14.29
N ARG A 339 -21.16 -1.49 -13.84
CA ARG A 339 -20.45 -0.22 -13.86
C ARG A 339 -19.18 -0.27 -12.99
N LEU A 340 -19.24 -0.90 -11.80
CA LEU A 340 -18.06 -1.12 -10.99
C LEU A 340 -16.98 -1.89 -11.75
N ALA A 341 -17.36 -2.97 -12.43
CA ALA A 341 -16.42 -3.76 -13.22
C ALA A 341 -15.83 -2.96 -14.38
N ASP A 342 -16.67 -2.20 -15.11
CA ASP A 342 -16.25 -1.35 -16.22
C ASP A 342 -15.30 -0.23 -15.75
N ASP A 343 -15.56 0.40 -14.60
CA ASP A 343 -14.75 1.46 -14.02
C ASP A 343 -13.39 0.91 -13.50
N LEU A 344 -13.37 -0.24 -12.85
CA LEU A 344 -12.13 -0.91 -12.43
C LEU A 344 -11.25 -1.29 -13.63
N GLU A 345 -11.87 -1.80 -14.69
CA GLU A 345 -11.15 -2.14 -15.93
C GLU A 345 -10.62 -0.89 -16.63
N ARG A 346 -11.37 0.20 -16.64
CA ARG A 346 -10.94 1.50 -17.17
C ARG A 346 -9.70 2.00 -16.45
N ILE A 347 -9.69 1.97 -15.10
CA ILE A 347 -8.53 2.38 -14.30
C ILE A 347 -7.32 1.51 -14.66
N ARG A 348 -7.51 0.19 -14.72
CA ARG A 348 -6.44 -0.75 -15.07
C ARG A 348 -5.86 -0.49 -16.46
N LEU A 349 -6.72 -0.25 -17.46
CA LEU A 349 -6.28 0.03 -18.83
C LEU A 349 -5.56 1.38 -18.93
N ALA A 350 -6.02 2.39 -18.20
CA ALA A 350 -5.35 3.69 -18.10
C ALA A 350 -3.94 3.54 -17.48
N ALA A 351 -3.81 2.76 -16.40
CA ALA A 351 -2.52 2.44 -15.80
C ALA A 351 -1.59 1.74 -16.79
N LYS A 352 -2.09 0.74 -17.51
CA LYS A 352 -1.32 0.01 -18.54
C LYS A 352 -0.86 0.92 -19.67
N ALA A 353 -1.72 1.79 -20.16
CA ALA A 353 -1.40 2.73 -21.25
C ALA A 353 -0.27 3.70 -20.88
N ASN A 354 -0.14 4.05 -19.60
CA ASN A 354 0.88 4.96 -19.09
C ASN A 354 2.06 4.24 -18.40
N ASN A 355 2.16 2.92 -18.52
CA ASN A 355 3.21 2.09 -17.87
C ASN A 355 3.27 2.26 -16.33
N ILE A 356 2.13 2.60 -15.71
CA ILE A 356 2.01 2.69 -14.26
C ILE A 356 1.96 1.26 -13.68
N LYS A 357 2.70 1.02 -12.62
CA LYS A 357 2.78 -0.30 -11.97
C LYS A 357 1.46 -0.57 -11.22
N TRP A 358 0.70 -1.51 -11.75
CA TRP A 358 -0.63 -1.82 -11.23
C TRP A 358 -0.55 -2.61 -9.93
N LEU A 359 -1.09 -2.01 -8.87
CA LEU A 359 -1.32 -2.66 -7.57
C LEU A 359 -2.77 -3.12 -7.52
N GLY A 360 -3.04 -4.32 -7.95
CA GLY A 360 -4.39 -4.90 -7.97
C GLY A 360 -4.41 -6.22 -8.71
N GLY A 361 -5.49 -6.97 -8.50
CA GLY A 361 -5.75 -8.20 -9.22
C GLY A 361 -6.21 -7.97 -10.66
N GLY A 362 -6.44 -9.07 -11.36
CA GLY A 362 -7.15 -9.13 -12.63
C GLY A 362 -8.65 -9.26 -12.45
N PRO A 363 -9.37 -9.57 -13.52
CA PRO A 363 -10.80 -9.89 -13.48
C PRO A 363 -11.09 -11.04 -12.52
N PRO A 364 -12.32 -11.12 -11.99
CA PRO A 364 -12.71 -12.23 -11.14
C PRO A 364 -12.42 -13.59 -11.79
N GLY A 365 -11.71 -14.47 -11.06
CA GLY A 365 -11.35 -15.80 -11.53
C GLY A 365 -10.04 -15.88 -12.34
N ALA A 366 -9.34 -14.77 -12.54
CA ALA A 366 -8.00 -14.78 -13.15
C ALA A 366 -7.00 -15.55 -12.27
N THR A 367 -6.13 -16.35 -12.91
CA THR A 367 -4.99 -16.94 -12.20
C THR A 367 -3.92 -15.89 -11.93
N PRO A 368 -3.00 -16.12 -10.96
CA PRO A 368 -1.88 -15.20 -10.71
C PRO A 368 -1.07 -14.86 -11.97
N GLU A 369 -0.84 -15.84 -12.83
CA GLU A 369 -0.13 -15.65 -14.10
C GLU A 369 -0.91 -14.74 -15.06
N GLN A 370 -2.22 -14.96 -15.16
CA GLN A 370 -3.09 -14.12 -15.98
C GLN A 370 -3.12 -12.66 -15.46
N GLU A 371 -3.14 -12.48 -14.15
CA GLU A 371 -3.04 -11.13 -13.56
C GLU A 371 -1.72 -10.44 -13.94
N ILE A 372 -0.60 -11.17 -13.88
CA ILE A 372 0.72 -10.66 -14.27
C ILE A 372 0.73 -10.27 -15.75
N ASP A 373 0.20 -11.10 -16.63
CA ASP A 373 0.10 -10.84 -18.07
C ASP A 373 -0.80 -9.64 -18.38
N GLN A 374 -1.81 -9.41 -17.54
CA GLN A 374 -2.70 -8.25 -17.63
C GLN A 374 -2.13 -6.98 -17.01
N GLY A 375 -0.95 -7.03 -16.42
CA GLY A 375 -0.23 -5.85 -15.95
C GLY A 375 -0.03 -5.74 -14.45
N ARG A 376 -0.47 -6.72 -13.63
CA ARG A 376 -0.17 -6.71 -12.20
C ARG A 376 1.34 -6.67 -11.99
N ARG A 377 1.81 -5.65 -11.26
CA ARG A 377 3.21 -5.47 -10.90
C ARG A 377 3.42 -5.27 -9.41
N MET A 378 2.33 -5.19 -8.64
CA MET A 378 2.36 -5.14 -7.19
C MET A 378 1.09 -5.77 -6.63
N GLY A 379 1.15 -6.35 -5.44
CA GLY A 379 -0.01 -6.91 -4.78
C GLY A 379 0.29 -7.41 -3.37
N PRO A 380 -0.75 -7.64 -2.56
CA PRO A 380 -0.58 -8.25 -1.25
C PRO A 380 0.06 -9.63 -1.40
N ALA A 381 0.99 -9.93 -0.54
CA ALA A 381 1.78 -11.15 -0.64
C ALA A 381 0.91 -12.42 -0.50
N GLY A 382 -0.06 -12.41 0.41
CA GLY A 382 -0.82 -13.60 0.72
C GLY A 382 0.08 -14.75 1.22
N PRO A 383 -0.30 -16.01 0.96
CA PRO A 383 0.54 -17.15 1.29
C PRO A 383 1.89 -17.09 0.55
N GLU A 384 2.97 -17.46 1.22
CA GLU A 384 4.33 -17.47 0.64
C GLU A 384 4.41 -18.28 -0.66
N ALA A 385 3.66 -19.38 -0.75
CA ALA A 385 3.59 -20.20 -1.97
C ALA A 385 3.10 -19.42 -3.20
N ARG A 386 2.16 -18.47 -3.03
CA ARG A 386 1.71 -17.60 -4.11
C ARG A 386 2.83 -16.68 -4.59
N VAL A 387 3.52 -16.04 -3.66
CA VAL A 387 4.66 -15.17 -3.99
C VAL A 387 5.73 -15.93 -4.77
N GLN A 388 5.94 -17.18 -4.40
CA GLN A 388 6.90 -18.03 -5.09
C GLN A 388 6.43 -18.42 -6.49
N ALA A 389 5.15 -18.69 -6.66
CA ALA A 389 4.59 -18.95 -7.99
C ALA A 389 4.77 -17.73 -8.93
N ASP A 390 4.52 -16.52 -8.42
CA ASP A 390 4.78 -15.27 -9.16
C ASP A 390 6.26 -15.16 -9.58
N ARG A 391 7.17 -15.46 -8.66
CA ARG A 391 8.62 -15.41 -8.90
C ARG A 391 9.10 -16.47 -9.91
N LEU A 392 8.53 -17.66 -9.87
CA LEU A 392 8.77 -18.72 -10.85
C LEU A 392 8.30 -18.29 -12.24
N TYR A 393 7.07 -17.78 -12.33
CA TYR A 393 6.47 -17.38 -13.59
C TYR A 393 7.27 -16.26 -14.25
N THR A 394 7.70 -15.25 -13.50
CA THR A 394 8.47 -14.11 -13.99
C THR A 394 9.95 -14.40 -14.11
N LYS A 395 10.41 -15.61 -13.77
CA LYS A 395 11.82 -16.05 -13.82
C LYS A 395 12.74 -15.13 -13.02
N ARG A 396 12.32 -14.75 -11.82
CA ARG A 396 13.06 -13.85 -10.96
C ARG A 396 14.39 -14.47 -10.53
N ASN A 397 15.47 -13.73 -10.66
CA ASN A 397 16.82 -14.12 -10.24
C ASN A 397 17.30 -13.42 -8.95
N MET A 398 16.63 -12.37 -8.50
CA MET A 398 16.90 -11.70 -7.24
C MET A 398 16.50 -12.60 -6.07
N PRO A 399 17.34 -12.78 -5.03
CA PRO A 399 16.92 -13.35 -3.75
C PRO A 399 15.75 -12.58 -3.16
N TYR A 400 14.99 -13.21 -2.26
CA TYR A 400 13.80 -12.56 -1.71
C TYR A 400 14.03 -11.18 -1.16
#